data_86ec7447e91109f9d958154fe31e6bf7
#
_entry.id   86ec7447e91109f9d958154fe31e6bf7
#
_cell.length_a   1.000
_cell.length_b   1.000
_cell.length_c   1.000
_cell.angle_alpha   90.00
_cell.angle_beta   90.00
_cell.angle_gamma   90.00
#
_symmetry.space_group_name_H-M   'P 1'
#
loop_
_entity.id
_entity.type
_entity.pdbx_description
1 polymer ?
#
loop_
_entity_poly.entity_id
_entity_poly.type
_entity_poly.pdbx_seq_one_letter_code
_entity_poly.pdbx_strand_id
1 'polypeptide(L)'
;MRILKYFIFISIILSGLMFLFGPEVIPENFQLQEVLNKVQNKDVIIVFNSGGWGDTPFEKAEDFAPVIKEIQKTLQGFGYNSIVIPFNRTKNTLTGKFSGAKDFLRYFESSSDILARDLEFLAEKFPNKKIIVAGLSAGGALANETIERMSDKARNSVYAIAAGTPFWIKAPKSENVLQLDNNGKDSLVEGNTKSLLLAMIKAPFQWVSSKIKGENITLSQAFYAPGHDYSWSSSEVGSQIVNFLENKLH
;
A
#
# COMPACT_ATOMS: atom_id res chain seq x y z
N MET A 1 -30.27 -21.76 19.09
CA MET A 1 -29.11 -21.19 19.81
C MET A 1 -27.87 -22.11 19.86
N ARG A 2 -27.98 -23.41 20.16
CA ARG A 2 -26.82 -24.34 20.19
C ARG A 2 -26.17 -24.51 18.82
N ILE A 3 -26.91 -24.73 17.75
CA ILE A 3 -26.40 -24.93 16.38
C ILE A 3 -25.58 -23.72 15.91
N LEU A 4 -26.04 -22.49 16.20
CA LEU A 4 -25.31 -21.25 15.84
C LEU A 4 -23.94 -21.17 16.55
N LYS A 5 -23.85 -21.60 17.82
CA LYS A 5 -22.58 -21.63 18.55
C LYS A 5 -21.59 -22.62 17.94
N TYR A 6 -22.05 -23.81 17.53
CA TYR A 6 -21.20 -24.78 16.84
C TYR A 6 -20.75 -24.29 15.48
N PHE A 7 -21.64 -23.62 14.73
CA PHE A 7 -21.28 -23.03 13.42
C PHE A 7 -20.21 -21.94 13.57
N ILE A 8 -20.37 -21.04 14.56
CA ILE A 8 -19.36 -20.01 14.87
C ILE A 8 -18.04 -20.66 15.28
N PHE A 9 -18.07 -21.66 16.16
CA PHE A 9 -16.87 -22.36 16.63
C PHE A 9 -16.13 -23.07 15.49
N ILE A 10 -16.85 -23.81 14.63
CA ILE A 10 -16.28 -24.48 13.46
C ILE A 10 -15.71 -23.44 12.48
N SER A 11 -16.40 -22.32 12.24
CA SER A 11 -15.90 -21.24 11.38
C SER A 11 -14.61 -20.62 11.91
N ILE A 12 -14.48 -20.44 13.22
CA ILE A 12 -13.26 -19.95 13.86
C ILE A 12 -12.11 -20.96 13.68
N ILE A 13 -12.37 -22.25 13.90
CA ILE A 13 -11.37 -23.30 13.72
C ILE A 13 -10.93 -23.38 12.26
N LEU A 14 -11.86 -23.41 11.32
CA LEU A 14 -11.54 -23.46 9.89
C LEU A 14 -10.76 -22.22 9.44
N SER A 15 -11.13 -21.03 9.92
CA SER A 15 -10.39 -19.81 9.67
C SER A 15 -8.98 -19.85 10.25
N GLY A 16 -8.83 -20.37 11.47
CA GLY A 16 -7.53 -20.58 12.10
C GLY A 16 -6.66 -21.60 11.35
N LEU A 17 -7.24 -22.71 10.89
CA LEU A 17 -6.54 -23.70 10.08
C LEU A 17 -6.14 -23.12 8.71
N MET A 18 -7.01 -22.41 8.02
CA MET A 18 -6.66 -21.70 6.79
C MET A 18 -5.57 -20.65 7.01
N PHE A 19 -5.57 -19.97 8.14
CA PHE A 19 -4.53 -19.05 8.52
C PHE A 19 -3.17 -19.72 8.72
N LEU A 20 -3.15 -20.86 9.43
CA LEU A 20 -1.90 -21.59 9.73
C LEU A 20 -1.36 -22.35 8.51
N PHE A 21 -2.23 -23.01 7.75
CA PHE A 21 -1.86 -23.95 6.68
C PHE A 21 -2.27 -23.46 5.27
N GLY A 22 -2.91 -22.30 5.16
CA GLY A 22 -3.27 -21.73 3.86
C GLY A 22 -2.04 -21.38 3.01
N PRO A 23 -2.19 -21.31 1.69
CA PRO A 23 -1.10 -20.98 0.79
C PRO A 23 -0.47 -19.65 1.18
N GLU A 24 0.85 -19.56 1.04
CA GLU A 24 1.55 -18.28 1.15
C GLU A 24 1.11 -17.33 0.04
N VAL A 25 1.25 -16.03 0.31
CA VAL A 25 1.06 -15.01 -0.71
C VAL A 25 2.07 -15.31 -1.81
N ILE A 26 1.57 -15.63 -3.00
CA ILE A 26 2.34 -15.49 -4.21
C ILE A 26 1.76 -14.25 -4.87
N PRO A 27 2.38 -13.07 -4.70
CA PRO A 27 2.03 -11.91 -5.49
C PRO A 27 2.06 -12.36 -6.95
N GLU A 28 1.13 -11.90 -7.76
CA GLU A 28 1.33 -12.02 -9.21
C GLU A 28 2.65 -11.33 -9.46
N ASN A 29 3.69 -12.12 -9.73
CA ASN A 29 5.00 -11.59 -10.09
C ASN A 29 4.75 -10.42 -11.02
N PHE A 30 5.45 -9.29 -10.79
CA PHE A 30 5.63 -8.32 -11.87
C PHE A 30 5.78 -9.18 -13.11
N GLN A 31 4.91 -9.02 -14.09
CA GLN A 31 5.16 -9.65 -15.38
C GLN A 31 6.41 -8.95 -15.92
N LEU A 32 7.54 -9.38 -15.37
CA LEU A 32 8.81 -8.65 -15.43
C LEU A 32 9.16 -8.30 -16.87
N GLN A 33 8.87 -9.19 -17.82
CA GLN A 33 9.05 -8.95 -19.25
C GLN A 33 8.17 -7.81 -19.77
N GLU A 34 6.92 -7.72 -19.35
CA GLU A 34 6.01 -6.65 -19.75
C GLU A 34 6.43 -5.32 -19.14
N VAL A 35 6.84 -5.34 -17.87
CA VAL A 35 7.40 -4.17 -17.18
C VAL A 35 8.65 -3.68 -17.89
N LEU A 36 9.60 -4.58 -18.21
CA LEU A 36 10.83 -4.24 -18.88
C LEU A 36 10.61 -3.52 -20.23
N ASN A 37 9.61 -3.95 -20.99
CA ASN A 37 9.29 -3.31 -22.26
C ASN A 37 8.66 -1.92 -22.05
N LYS A 38 7.80 -1.76 -21.03
CA LYS A 38 7.11 -0.50 -20.74
C LYS A 38 8.04 0.58 -20.19
N VAL A 39 9.11 0.20 -19.46
CA VAL A 39 9.98 1.15 -18.77
C VAL A 39 11.14 1.66 -19.62
N GLN A 40 11.42 1.08 -20.79
CA GLN A 40 12.60 1.42 -21.60
C GLN A 40 12.77 2.93 -21.85
N ASN A 41 11.69 3.60 -22.26
CA ASN A 41 11.69 5.03 -22.61
C ASN A 41 11.17 5.91 -21.45
N LYS A 42 11.37 5.48 -20.20
CA LYS A 42 10.93 6.21 -19.01
C LYS A 42 12.13 6.56 -18.14
N ASP A 43 12.07 7.73 -17.52
CA ASP A 43 13.10 8.20 -16.60
C ASP A 43 12.80 7.75 -15.17
N VAL A 44 11.51 7.72 -14.82
CA VAL A 44 11.02 7.37 -13.48
C VAL A 44 10.00 6.25 -13.56
N ILE A 45 10.18 5.24 -12.71
CA ILE A 45 9.24 4.13 -12.51
C ILE A 45 8.56 4.35 -11.17
N ILE A 46 7.22 4.48 -11.16
CA ILE A 46 6.43 4.58 -9.94
C ILE A 46 5.77 3.22 -9.71
N VAL A 47 6.15 2.52 -8.66
CA VAL A 47 5.51 1.27 -8.25
C VAL A 47 4.42 1.61 -7.25
N PHE A 48 3.18 1.41 -7.68
CA PHE A 48 1.99 1.71 -6.89
C PHE A 48 1.54 0.50 -6.07
N ASN A 49 1.43 0.67 -4.76
CA ASN A 49 0.91 -0.32 -3.83
C ASN A 49 -0.44 0.15 -3.28
N SER A 50 -1.52 -0.55 -3.61
CA SER A 50 -2.84 -0.23 -3.07
C SER A 50 -2.93 -0.53 -1.57
N GLY A 51 -3.78 0.24 -0.88
CA GLY A 51 -4.14 0.00 0.51
C GLY A 51 -4.96 -1.29 0.71
N GLY A 52 -5.47 -1.48 1.92
CA GLY A 52 -6.35 -2.60 2.27
C GLY A 52 -5.72 -3.97 1.95
N TRP A 53 -6.43 -4.81 1.20
CA TRP A 53 -5.97 -6.16 0.83
C TRP A 53 -4.88 -6.18 -0.24
N GLY A 54 -4.63 -5.06 -0.93
CA GLY A 54 -3.63 -4.97 -1.98
C GLY A 54 -4.06 -5.62 -3.31
N ASP A 55 -5.35 -5.73 -3.54
CA ASP A 55 -5.97 -6.28 -4.75
C ASP A 55 -6.71 -5.21 -5.60
N THR A 56 -6.62 -3.94 -5.19
CA THR A 56 -7.30 -2.83 -5.89
C THR A 56 -6.44 -2.35 -7.06
N PRO A 57 -6.93 -2.48 -8.31
CA PRO A 57 -6.25 -1.94 -9.48
C PRO A 57 -6.04 -0.42 -9.37
N PHE A 58 -4.98 0.09 -9.97
CA PHE A 58 -4.64 1.51 -9.91
C PHE A 58 -5.80 2.43 -10.32
N GLU A 59 -6.52 2.07 -11.39
CA GLU A 59 -7.63 2.85 -11.93
C GLU A 59 -8.85 2.92 -11.00
N LYS A 60 -8.92 2.00 -10.03
CA LYS A 60 -10.01 1.89 -9.05
C LYS A 60 -9.61 2.33 -7.64
N ALA A 61 -8.36 2.72 -7.43
CA ALA A 61 -7.85 3.18 -6.14
C ALA A 61 -8.17 4.67 -5.94
N GLU A 62 -9.44 4.99 -5.73
CA GLU A 62 -9.95 6.36 -5.61
C GLU A 62 -9.31 7.16 -4.46
N ASP A 63 -8.80 6.46 -3.47
CA ASP A 63 -8.17 7.01 -2.27
C ASP A 63 -6.74 7.54 -2.50
N PHE A 64 -5.96 6.91 -3.38
CA PHE A 64 -4.55 7.29 -3.55
C PHE A 64 -4.09 7.41 -5.01
N ALA A 65 -4.79 6.86 -5.99
CA ALA A 65 -4.45 7.06 -7.41
C ALA A 65 -4.44 8.54 -7.84
N PRO A 66 -5.32 9.43 -7.32
CA PRO A 66 -5.22 10.87 -7.59
C PRO A 66 -3.88 11.46 -7.15
N VAL A 67 -3.36 11.09 -5.99
CA VAL A 67 -2.05 11.54 -5.49
C VAL A 67 -0.93 11.05 -6.42
N ILE A 68 -0.96 9.80 -6.85
CA ILE A 68 0.03 9.25 -7.80
C ILE A 68 0.00 10.00 -9.14
N LYS A 69 -1.16 10.37 -9.64
CA LYS A 69 -1.29 11.16 -10.87
C LYS A 69 -0.67 12.55 -10.73
N GLU A 70 -0.82 13.18 -9.58
CA GLU A 70 -0.18 14.47 -9.30
C GLU A 70 1.34 14.34 -9.14
N ILE A 71 1.83 13.23 -8.55
CA ILE A 71 3.27 12.89 -8.56
C ILE A 71 3.78 12.81 -10.01
N GLN A 72 3.05 12.13 -10.92
CA GLN A 72 3.44 12.06 -12.33
C GLN A 72 3.50 13.45 -12.99
N LYS A 73 2.53 14.33 -12.71
CA LYS A 73 2.53 15.69 -13.23
C LYS A 73 3.70 16.52 -12.69
N THR A 74 4.02 16.39 -11.41
CA THR A 74 5.16 17.04 -10.77
C THR A 74 6.47 16.60 -11.43
N LEU A 75 6.65 15.29 -11.62
CA LEU A 75 7.81 14.73 -12.32
C LEU A 75 7.90 15.25 -13.76
N GLN A 76 6.78 15.36 -14.46
CA GLN A 76 6.72 15.93 -15.79
C GLN A 76 7.13 17.43 -15.76
N GLY A 77 6.74 18.17 -14.76
CA GLY A 77 7.18 19.55 -14.53
C GLY A 77 8.69 19.67 -14.33
N PHE A 78 9.33 18.66 -13.76
CA PHE A 78 10.79 18.55 -13.63
C PHE A 78 11.49 18.02 -14.88
N GLY A 79 10.74 17.71 -15.94
CA GLY A 79 11.27 17.18 -17.20
C GLY A 79 11.40 15.66 -17.26
N TYR A 80 10.92 14.92 -16.25
CA TYR A 80 10.97 13.46 -16.23
C TYR A 80 9.74 12.82 -16.86
N ASN A 81 9.96 11.83 -17.71
CA ASN A 81 8.91 10.97 -18.23
C ASN A 81 8.72 9.75 -17.30
N SER A 82 7.55 9.64 -16.67
CA SER A 82 7.27 8.58 -15.69
C SER A 82 6.25 7.56 -16.17
N ILE A 83 6.23 6.39 -15.51
CA ILE A 83 5.22 5.36 -15.67
C ILE A 83 4.78 4.83 -14.31
N VAL A 84 3.50 4.52 -14.17
CA VAL A 84 2.96 3.82 -12.99
C VAL A 84 2.83 2.33 -13.29
N ILE A 85 3.34 1.51 -12.39
CA ILE A 85 3.24 0.05 -12.44
C ILE A 85 2.58 -0.40 -11.14
N PRO A 86 1.36 -0.95 -11.19
CA PRO A 86 0.71 -1.47 -9.99
C PRO A 86 1.39 -2.77 -9.55
N PHE A 87 1.61 -2.88 -8.24
CA PHE A 87 2.01 -4.13 -7.59
C PHE A 87 0.83 -4.67 -6.80
N ASN A 88 0.24 -5.76 -7.28
CA ASN A 88 -0.88 -6.42 -6.62
C ASN A 88 -0.38 -7.50 -5.66
N ARG A 89 -0.55 -7.27 -4.34
CA ARG A 89 -0.13 -8.21 -3.30
C ARG A 89 -0.97 -9.48 -3.28
N THR A 90 -2.25 -9.37 -3.63
CA THR A 90 -3.20 -10.47 -3.52
C THR A 90 -4.11 -10.54 -4.73
N LYS A 91 -4.71 -11.71 -4.94
CA LYS A 91 -5.79 -11.88 -5.93
C LYS A 91 -7.13 -11.52 -5.29
N ASN A 92 -8.04 -10.96 -6.08
CA ASN A 92 -9.41 -10.68 -5.63
C ASN A 92 -10.24 -11.98 -5.53
N THR A 93 -9.80 -12.90 -4.66
CA THR A 93 -10.44 -14.16 -4.32
C THR A 93 -10.49 -14.32 -2.81
N LEU A 94 -11.34 -15.20 -2.30
CA LEU A 94 -11.38 -15.48 -0.86
C LEU A 94 -10.02 -15.98 -0.36
N THR A 95 -9.38 -16.90 -1.08
CA THR A 95 -8.04 -17.41 -0.76
C THR A 95 -6.99 -16.31 -0.80
N GLY A 96 -7.05 -15.39 -1.77
CA GLY A 96 -6.17 -14.23 -1.85
C GLY A 96 -6.34 -13.30 -0.65
N LYS A 97 -7.57 -13.05 -0.20
CA LYS A 97 -7.84 -12.22 1.00
C LYS A 97 -7.31 -12.86 2.28
N PHE A 98 -7.45 -14.17 2.45
CA PHE A 98 -6.84 -14.89 3.58
C PHE A 98 -5.31 -14.84 3.54
N SER A 99 -4.74 -15.05 2.36
CA SER A 99 -3.30 -14.93 2.14
C SER A 99 -2.81 -13.53 2.46
N GLY A 100 -3.52 -12.48 2.01
CA GLY A 100 -3.22 -11.08 2.33
C GLY A 100 -3.31 -10.75 3.81
N ALA A 101 -4.30 -11.33 4.54
CA ALA A 101 -4.41 -11.18 5.99
C ALA A 101 -3.22 -11.83 6.71
N LYS A 102 -2.79 -13.01 6.25
CA LYS A 102 -1.62 -13.70 6.80
C LYS A 102 -0.34 -12.90 6.59
N ASP A 103 -0.14 -12.36 5.38
CA ASP A 103 1.01 -11.52 5.05
C ASP A 103 1.01 -10.22 5.88
N PHE A 104 -0.13 -9.56 6.02
CA PHE A 104 -0.30 -8.39 6.88
C PHE A 104 0.10 -8.68 8.33
N LEU A 105 -0.34 -9.80 8.91
CA LEU A 105 0.01 -10.20 10.27
C LEU A 105 1.47 -10.62 10.42
N ARG A 106 2.15 -10.93 9.32
CA ARG A 106 3.60 -11.18 9.25
C ARG A 106 4.38 -9.95 8.77
N TYR A 107 3.83 -8.76 8.92
CA TYR A 107 4.47 -7.51 8.51
C TYR A 107 4.89 -7.52 7.03
N PHE A 108 4.06 -8.09 6.16
CA PHE A 108 4.29 -8.17 4.70
C PHE A 108 5.59 -8.91 4.30
N GLU A 109 6.06 -9.84 5.12
CA GLU A 109 7.32 -10.53 4.91
C GLU A 109 7.48 -11.09 3.49
N SER A 110 6.51 -11.87 3.02
CA SER A 110 6.58 -12.48 1.69
C SER A 110 6.46 -11.46 0.56
N SER A 111 5.53 -10.52 0.66
CA SER A 111 5.31 -9.52 -0.39
C SER A 111 6.46 -8.52 -0.50
N SER A 112 7.04 -8.11 0.63
CA SER A 112 8.17 -7.18 0.64
C SER A 112 9.47 -7.81 0.14
N ASP A 113 9.71 -9.10 0.42
CA ASP A 113 10.85 -9.84 -0.13
C ASP A 113 10.78 -9.97 -1.64
N ILE A 114 9.59 -10.22 -2.19
CA ILE A 114 9.39 -10.31 -3.64
C ILE A 114 9.58 -8.94 -4.27
N LEU A 115 8.92 -7.91 -3.72
CA LEU A 115 9.02 -6.56 -4.26
C LEU A 115 10.47 -6.02 -4.16
N ALA A 116 11.17 -6.27 -3.06
CA ALA A 116 12.57 -5.86 -2.90
C ALA A 116 13.47 -6.45 -3.98
N ARG A 117 13.36 -7.77 -4.24
CA ARG A 117 14.13 -8.43 -5.31
C ARG A 117 13.81 -7.87 -6.70
N ASP A 118 12.52 -7.62 -6.96
CA ASP A 118 12.10 -7.06 -8.24
C ASP A 118 12.63 -5.64 -8.45
N LEU A 119 12.63 -4.81 -7.39
CA LEU A 119 13.18 -3.46 -7.43
C LEU A 119 14.70 -3.45 -7.55
N GLU A 120 15.40 -4.35 -6.86
CA GLU A 120 16.85 -4.52 -6.98
C GLU A 120 17.23 -4.91 -8.41
N PHE A 121 16.50 -5.85 -8.99
CA PHE A 121 16.69 -6.23 -10.39
C PHE A 121 16.46 -5.06 -11.36
N LEU A 122 15.40 -4.27 -11.15
CA LEU A 122 15.12 -3.08 -11.96
C LEU A 122 16.20 -2.01 -11.80
N ALA A 123 16.65 -1.76 -10.57
CA ALA A 123 17.70 -0.79 -10.27
C ALA A 123 19.04 -1.20 -10.89
N GLU A 124 19.38 -2.48 -10.85
CA GLU A 124 20.58 -3.03 -11.49
C GLU A 124 20.52 -2.95 -13.01
N LYS A 125 19.39 -3.32 -13.60
CA LYS A 125 19.21 -3.33 -15.05
C LYS A 125 19.11 -1.94 -15.66
N PHE A 126 18.60 -0.97 -14.89
CA PHE A 126 18.39 0.40 -15.32
C PHE A 126 18.99 1.42 -14.32
N PRO A 127 20.32 1.46 -14.18
CA PRO A 127 20.99 2.25 -13.15
C PRO A 127 20.75 3.76 -13.25
N ASN A 128 20.36 4.24 -14.44
CA ASN A 128 20.07 5.67 -14.67
C ASN A 128 18.60 6.03 -14.44
N LYS A 129 17.73 5.07 -14.11
CA LYS A 129 16.33 5.33 -13.83
C LYS A 129 16.11 5.52 -12.32
N LYS A 130 15.17 6.39 -11.99
CA LYS A 130 14.70 6.55 -10.61
C LYS A 130 13.50 5.63 -10.37
N ILE A 131 13.44 5.00 -9.21
CA ILE A 131 12.33 4.13 -8.84
C ILE A 131 11.67 4.72 -7.60
N ILE A 132 10.36 4.94 -7.66
CA ILE A 132 9.56 5.43 -6.54
C ILE A 132 8.55 4.36 -6.17
N VAL A 133 8.60 3.87 -4.94
CA VAL A 133 7.58 2.96 -4.39
C VAL A 133 6.59 3.80 -3.60
N ALA A 134 5.33 3.78 -3.97
CA ALA A 134 4.34 4.62 -3.31
C ALA A 134 3.10 3.82 -2.91
N GLY A 135 2.58 4.08 -1.72
CA GLY A 135 1.38 3.40 -1.23
C GLY A 135 0.72 4.08 -0.04
N LEU A 136 -0.56 3.73 0.15
CA LEU A 136 -1.38 4.19 1.27
C LEU A 136 -1.67 3.05 2.22
N SER A 137 -1.68 3.32 3.54
CA SER A 137 -2.06 2.35 4.56
C SER A 137 -1.20 1.08 4.50
N ALA A 138 -1.81 -0.08 4.26
CA ALA A 138 -1.12 -1.35 4.03
C ALA A 138 -0.13 -1.29 2.84
N GLY A 139 -0.41 -0.47 1.82
CA GLY A 139 0.53 -0.21 0.72
C GLY A 139 1.73 0.63 1.14
N GLY A 140 1.55 1.60 2.04
CA GLY A 140 2.63 2.37 2.65
C GLY A 140 3.50 1.50 3.55
N ALA A 141 2.86 0.62 4.35
CA ALA A 141 3.55 -0.36 5.17
C ALA A 141 4.42 -1.31 4.34
N LEU A 142 3.89 -1.81 3.22
CA LEU A 142 4.65 -2.64 2.29
C LEU A 142 5.84 -1.88 1.70
N ALA A 143 5.67 -0.60 1.33
CA ALA A 143 6.78 0.21 0.82
C ALA A 143 7.91 0.33 1.85
N ASN A 144 7.58 0.56 3.13
CA ASN A 144 8.54 0.61 4.22
C ASN A 144 9.30 -0.72 4.38
N GLU A 145 8.57 -1.83 4.50
CA GLU A 145 9.16 -3.17 4.67
C GLU A 145 10.03 -3.55 3.46
N THR A 146 9.63 -3.14 2.25
CA THR A 146 10.41 -3.37 1.04
C THR A 146 11.77 -2.66 1.11
N ILE A 147 11.79 -1.38 1.48
CA ILE A 147 13.04 -0.61 1.61
C ILE A 147 13.97 -1.22 2.67
N GLU A 148 13.42 -1.68 3.81
CA GLU A 148 14.23 -2.32 4.86
C GLU A 148 14.91 -3.63 4.39
N ARG A 149 14.29 -4.36 3.45
CA ARG A 149 14.81 -5.64 2.93
C ARG A 149 15.78 -5.49 1.76
N MET A 150 15.85 -4.31 1.17
CA MET A 150 16.76 -4.05 0.05
C MET A 150 18.20 -3.93 0.53
N SER A 151 19.13 -4.35 -0.33
CA SER A 151 20.57 -4.10 -0.13
C SER A 151 20.87 -2.60 -0.12
N ASP A 152 21.89 -2.18 0.61
CA ASP A 152 22.29 -0.77 0.71
C ASP A 152 22.58 -0.16 -0.67
N LYS A 153 23.17 -0.94 -1.58
CA LYS A 153 23.47 -0.51 -2.95
C LYS A 153 22.21 -0.13 -3.72
N ALA A 154 21.19 -0.98 -3.69
CA ALA A 154 19.93 -0.74 -4.41
C ALA A 154 19.08 0.34 -3.74
N ARG A 155 19.10 0.42 -2.41
CA ARG A 155 18.38 1.41 -1.61
C ARG A 155 18.74 2.86 -1.98
N ASN A 156 19.95 3.11 -2.46
CA ASN A 156 20.37 4.45 -2.88
C ASN A 156 19.70 4.96 -4.16
N SER A 157 19.11 4.08 -4.97
CA SER A 157 18.42 4.44 -6.22
C SER A 157 16.91 4.28 -6.16
N VAL A 158 16.37 3.83 -5.01
CA VAL A 158 14.94 3.62 -4.79
C VAL A 158 14.45 4.57 -3.70
N TYR A 159 13.33 5.21 -3.97
CA TYR A 159 12.66 6.16 -3.10
C TYR A 159 11.30 5.60 -2.67
N ALA A 160 10.83 5.92 -1.48
CA ALA A 160 9.51 5.51 -1.03
C ALA A 160 8.67 6.69 -0.57
N ILE A 161 7.38 6.66 -0.90
CA ILE A 161 6.35 7.57 -0.39
C ILE A 161 5.31 6.71 0.32
N ALA A 162 5.40 6.65 1.63
CA ALA A 162 4.54 5.83 2.48
C ALA A 162 3.54 6.71 3.22
N ALA A 163 2.28 6.67 2.79
CA ALA A 163 1.21 7.45 3.39
C ALA A 163 0.39 6.60 4.36
N GLY A 164 0.06 7.14 5.53
CA GLY A 164 -0.84 6.51 6.48
C GLY A 164 -0.38 5.14 6.97
N THR A 165 0.91 4.94 7.11
CA THR A 165 1.46 3.67 7.59
C THR A 165 1.00 3.39 9.01
N PRO A 166 0.42 2.21 9.31
CA PRO A 166 -0.04 1.88 10.65
C PRO A 166 1.08 1.99 11.71
N PHE A 167 0.76 2.51 12.89
CA PHE A 167 1.70 2.80 13.99
C PHE A 167 2.57 1.62 14.45
N TRP A 168 2.17 0.39 14.20
CA TRP A 168 2.94 -0.82 14.55
C TRP A 168 3.98 -1.21 13.50
N ILE A 169 3.97 -0.57 12.33
CA ILE A 169 4.98 -0.76 11.27
C ILE A 169 6.03 0.33 11.43
N LYS A 170 7.27 -0.07 11.58
CA LYS A 170 8.38 0.88 11.73
C LYS A 170 8.69 1.56 10.40
N ALA A 171 8.88 2.87 10.48
CA ALA A 171 9.43 3.61 9.36
C ALA A 171 10.93 3.28 9.19
N PRO A 172 11.40 3.02 7.96
CA PRO A 172 12.82 2.84 7.69
C PRO A 172 13.62 4.09 8.07
N LYS A 173 14.79 3.89 8.63
CA LYS A 173 15.77 4.97 8.86
C LYS A 173 16.51 5.27 7.56
N SER A 174 15.84 5.87 6.61
CA SER A 174 16.41 6.20 5.29
C SER A 174 15.91 7.56 4.84
N GLU A 175 16.83 8.40 4.38
CA GLU A 175 16.50 9.70 3.78
C GLU A 175 15.73 9.56 2.46
N ASN A 176 15.71 8.38 1.87
CA ASN A 176 14.99 8.09 0.65
C ASN A 176 13.53 7.68 0.90
N VAL A 177 13.05 7.82 2.13
CA VAL A 177 11.67 7.48 2.50
C VAL A 177 10.95 8.70 3.07
N LEU A 178 9.88 9.09 2.39
CA LEU A 178 8.93 10.08 2.88
C LEU A 178 7.80 9.37 3.60
N GLN A 179 7.64 9.67 4.89
CA GLN A 179 6.47 9.26 5.67
C GLN A 179 5.44 10.39 5.68
N LEU A 180 4.21 10.07 5.32
CA LEU A 180 3.09 11.00 5.41
C LEU A 180 2.14 10.53 6.50
N ASP A 181 1.94 11.34 7.52
CA ASP A 181 1.10 11.11 8.70
C ASP A 181 -0.09 12.07 8.79
N ASN A 182 -0.31 12.84 7.70
CA ASN A 182 -1.29 13.90 7.66
C ASN A 182 -1.10 14.93 8.79
N ASN A 183 0.17 15.25 9.08
CA ASN A 183 0.59 16.19 10.13
C ASN A 183 0.09 15.79 11.53
N GLY A 184 0.23 14.50 11.88
CA GLY A 184 -0.22 13.94 13.15
C GLY A 184 -1.74 13.84 13.33
N LYS A 185 -2.52 13.99 12.25
CA LYS A 185 -3.99 13.90 12.30
C LYS A 185 -4.50 12.49 12.04
N ASP A 186 -3.67 11.62 11.45
CA ASP A 186 -4.05 10.26 11.11
C ASP A 186 -4.05 9.36 12.35
N SER A 187 -5.24 8.96 12.77
CA SER A 187 -5.42 8.13 13.97
C SER A 187 -4.82 6.73 13.83
N LEU A 188 -4.61 6.23 12.61
CA LEU A 188 -3.96 4.95 12.34
C LEU A 188 -2.44 5.05 12.50
N VAL A 189 -1.85 6.15 12.06
CA VAL A 189 -0.41 6.42 12.23
C VAL A 189 -0.08 6.73 13.69
N GLU A 190 -0.91 7.56 14.33
CA GLU A 190 -0.73 7.99 15.72
C GLU A 190 -1.06 6.90 16.76
N GLY A 191 -1.63 5.77 16.33
CA GLY A 191 -2.03 4.70 17.25
C GLY A 191 -3.16 5.11 18.21
N ASN A 192 -4.06 6.01 17.78
CA ASN A 192 -5.20 6.43 18.59
C ASN A 192 -6.23 5.30 18.71
N THR A 193 -6.00 4.40 19.67
CA THR A 193 -6.78 3.18 19.85
C THR A 193 -8.27 3.45 20.11
N LYS A 194 -8.64 4.55 20.76
CA LYS A 194 -10.04 4.93 20.98
C LYS A 194 -10.75 5.25 19.66
N SER A 195 -10.12 6.08 18.82
CA SER A 195 -10.67 6.44 17.51
C SER A 195 -10.77 5.23 16.60
N LEU A 196 -9.74 4.37 16.60
CA LEU A 196 -9.72 3.13 15.80
C LEU A 196 -10.80 2.15 16.26
N LEU A 197 -10.96 1.95 17.58
CA LEU A 197 -12.01 1.08 18.11
C LEU A 197 -13.41 1.58 17.74
N LEU A 198 -13.66 2.89 17.86
CA LEU A 198 -14.92 3.49 17.44
C LEU A 198 -15.17 3.32 15.94
N ALA A 199 -14.13 3.47 15.10
CA ALA A 199 -14.22 3.23 13.67
C ALA A 199 -14.56 1.75 13.36
N MET A 200 -13.92 0.80 14.05
CA MET A 200 -14.22 -0.63 13.92
C MET A 200 -15.68 -0.96 14.30
N ILE A 201 -16.18 -0.38 15.39
CA ILE A 201 -17.56 -0.60 15.82
C ILE A 201 -18.55 0.01 14.81
N LYS A 202 -18.25 1.15 14.23
CA LYS A 202 -19.10 1.85 13.26
C LYS A 202 -19.08 1.23 11.87
N ALA A 203 -17.97 0.63 11.45
CA ALA A 203 -17.79 0.11 10.10
C ALA A 203 -18.90 -0.84 9.61
N PRO A 204 -19.37 -1.85 10.38
CA PRO A 204 -20.47 -2.71 9.93
C PRO A 204 -21.76 -1.93 9.69
N PHE A 205 -22.08 -0.95 10.55
CA PHE A 205 -23.28 -0.13 10.41
C PHE A 205 -23.19 0.80 9.22
N GLN A 206 -22.03 1.40 8.98
CA GLN A 206 -21.79 2.25 7.81
C GLN A 206 -21.89 1.43 6.52
N TRP A 207 -21.30 0.25 6.49
CA TRP A 207 -21.38 -0.65 5.36
C TRP A 207 -22.84 -1.08 5.04
N VAL A 208 -23.60 -1.48 6.04
CA VAL A 208 -25.03 -1.83 5.87
C VAL A 208 -25.83 -0.62 5.40
N SER A 209 -25.61 0.55 6.05
CA SER A 209 -26.29 1.79 5.65
C SER A 209 -26.00 2.19 4.21
N SER A 210 -24.76 2.07 3.76
CA SER A 210 -24.38 2.38 2.36
C SER A 210 -25.04 1.42 1.37
N LYS A 211 -25.13 0.13 1.72
CA LYS A 211 -25.87 -0.85 0.89
C LYS A 211 -27.34 -0.52 0.75
N ILE A 212 -27.98 -0.08 1.82
CA ILE A 212 -29.40 0.36 1.81
C ILE A 212 -29.57 1.60 0.92
N LYS A 213 -28.58 2.50 0.91
CA LYS A 213 -28.59 3.71 0.06
C LYS A 213 -28.22 3.45 -1.41
N GLY A 214 -27.88 2.20 -1.76
CA GLY A 214 -27.40 1.86 -3.11
C GLY A 214 -25.95 2.23 -3.39
N GLU A 215 -25.19 2.64 -2.38
CA GLU A 215 -23.77 2.94 -2.48
C GLU A 215 -22.97 1.62 -2.48
N ASN A 216 -21.94 1.54 -3.31
CA ASN A 216 -21.20 0.29 -3.48
C ASN A 216 -19.84 0.31 -2.77
N ILE A 217 -19.84 0.68 -1.47
CA ILE A 217 -18.64 0.68 -0.66
C ILE A 217 -18.33 -0.73 -0.12
N THR A 218 -17.05 -1.04 -0.01
CA THR A 218 -16.54 -2.26 0.62
C THR A 218 -16.51 -2.11 2.13
N LEU A 219 -16.40 -3.21 2.88
CA LEU A 219 -16.26 -3.15 4.34
C LEU A 219 -14.96 -2.42 4.76
N SER A 220 -13.89 -2.55 3.97
CA SER A 220 -12.63 -1.82 4.22
C SER A 220 -12.77 -0.31 4.02
N GLN A 221 -13.54 0.13 3.03
CA GLN A 221 -13.87 1.54 2.84
C GLN A 221 -14.81 2.08 3.94
N ALA A 222 -15.68 1.22 4.49
CA ALA A 222 -16.50 1.56 5.64
C ALA A 222 -15.69 1.71 6.95
N PHE A 223 -14.49 1.10 7.01
CA PHE A 223 -13.54 1.29 8.10
C PHE A 223 -12.77 2.59 7.89
N TYR A 224 -13.41 3.71 8.24
CA TYR A 224 -12.81 5.02 8.15
C TYR A 224 -12.04 5.37 9.43
N ALA A 225 -10.71 5.41 9.33
CA ALA A 225 -9.86 5.92 10.40
C ALA A 225 -9.81 7.46 10.30
N PRO A 226 -10.17 8.20 11.36
CA PRO A 226 -10.15 9.66 11.31
C PRO A 226 -8.76 10.19 10.93
N GLY A 227 -8.73 11.12 9.97
CA GLY A 227 -7.49 11.70 9.46
C GLY A 227 -6.73 10.87 8.44
N HIS A 228 -7.24 9.69 8.06
CA HIS A 228 -6.61 8.79 7.09
C HIS A 228 -6.92 9.15 5.63
N ASP A 229 -7.29 10.40 5.37
CA ASP A 229 -7.54 10.92 4.03
C ASP A 229 -6.32 11.68 3.52
N TYR A 230 -5.75 11.20 2.43
CA TYR A 230 -4.58 11.80 1.79
C TYR A 230 -4.98 12.43 0.47
N SER A 231 -5.12 13.74 0.48
CA SER A 231 -5.45 14.52 -0.72
C SER A 231 -4.27 15.37 -1.14
N TRP A 232 -3.98 15.41 -2.43
CA TRP A 232 -2.96 16.29 -2.98
C TRP A 232 -3.18 17.77 -2.66
N SER A 233 -4.43 18.21 -2.59
CA SER A 233 -4.79 19.58 -2.25
C SER A 233 -4.50 19.95 -0.79
N SER A 234 -4.24 18.98 0.08
CA SER A 234 -3.74 19.23 1.42
C SER A 234 -2.29 19.71 1.34
N SER A 235 -2.01 20.86 1.99
CA SER A 235 -0.65 21.38 2.08
C SER A 235 0.30 20.40 2.80
N GLU A 236 -0.25 19.59 3.69
CA GLU A 236 0.50 18.57 4.42
C GLU A 236 0.89 17.36 3.57
N VAL A 237 0.22 17.12 2.44
CA VAL A 237 0.49 16.00 1.54
C VAL A 237 1.22 16.46 0.29
N GLY A 238 0.59 17.32 -0.50
CA GLY A 238 1.13 17.76 -1.79
C GLY A 238 2.49 18.44 -1.66
N SER A 239 2.63 19.42 -0.75
CA SER A 239 3.89 20.14 -0.58
C SER A 239 5.03 19.27 -0.06
N GLN A 240 4.74 18.34 0.86
CA GLN A 240 5.77 17.41 1.37
C GLN A 240 6.28 16.49 0.25
N ILE A 241 5.37 15.99 -0.59
CA ILE A 241 5.76 15.15 -1.75
C ILE A 241 6.57 15.97 -2.76
N VAL A 242 6.14 17.18 -3.11
CA VAL A 242 6.88 18.04 -4.05
C VAL A 242 8.28 18.31 -3.53
N ASN A 243 8.41 18.77 -2.28
CA ASN A 243 9.71 19.04 -1.65
C ASN A 243 10.60 17.79 -1.61
N PHE A 244 10.03 16.63 -1.31
CA PHE A 244 10.78 15.37 -1.30
C PHE A 244 11.30 15.03 -2.71
N LEU A 245 10.45 15.11 -3.73
CA LEU A 245 10.83 14.83 -5.11
C LEU A 245 11.88 15.81 -5.62
N GLU A 246 11.73 17.09 -5.34
CA GLU A 246 12.69 18.12 -5.70
C GLU A 246 14.07 17.86 -5.08
N ASN A 247 14.11 17.58 -3.78
CA ASN A 247 15.36 17.30 -3.06
C ASN A 247 16.06 16.00 -3.49
N LYS A 248 15.32 15.01 -3.99
CA LYS A 248 15.87 13.68 -4.31
C LYS A 248 16.11 13.44 -5.79
N LEU A 249 15.42 14.15 -6.65
CA LEU A 249 15.46 13.89 -8.10
C LEU A 249 15.99 15.06 -8.91
N HIS A 250 15.93 16.26 -8.36
CA HIS A 250 16.34 17.50 -9.02
C HIS A 250 17.61 18.05 -8.38
#